data_a470803da7163933e343bdd6353ded5e
#
_entry.id   a470803da7163933e343bdd6353ded5e
#
_cell.length_a   1.000
_cell.length_b   1.000
_cell.length_c   1.000
_cell.angle_alpha   90.00
_cell.angle_beta   90.00
_cell.angle_gamma   90.00
#
_symmetry.space_group_name_H-M   'P 1'
#
loop_
_entity.id
_entity.type
_entity.pdbx_description
1 polymer ?
#
loop_
_entity_poly.entity_id
_entity_poly.type
_entity_poly.pdbx_seq_one_letter_code
_entity_poly.pdbx_strand_id
1 'polypeptide(L)'
;MNRPSGYVIPPHVHNPVAREVQYTKEVLFIRSGRVRVDFYDDDHTYLESRVLETGDVILLAYGGHGFEMLEPTEMIEVKQGPYAGDNDKTRFEGISADQAVIKP
;
A
#
# COMPACT_ATOMS: atom_id res chain seq x y z
N MET A 1 5.30 17.32 2.03
CA MET A 1 5.74 18.71 1.77
C MET A 1 5.45 19.55 2.99
N ASN A 2 6.40 20.36 3.43
CA ASN A 2 6.27 21.20 4.61
C ASN A 2 6.55 22.65 4.23
N ARG A 3 5.55 23.52 4.35
CA ARG A 3 5.61 24.92 3.92
C ARG A 3 5.04 25.83 5.01
N PRO A 4 5.57 27.05 5.15
CA PRO A 4 5.06 28.00 6.14
C PRO A 4 3.69 28.54 5.73
N SER A 5 2.98 29.13 6.71
CA SER A 5 1.74 29.83 6.45
C SER A 5 1.95 30.94 5.42
N GLY A 6 1.00 31.12 4.51
CA GLY A 6 1.06 32.11 3.44
C GLY A 6 1.86 31.69 2.21
N TYR A 7 2.54 30.56 2.24
CA TYR A 7 3.18 30.03 1.04
C TYR A 7 2.11 29.65 0.01
N VAL A 8 2.31 30.08 -1.22
CA VAL A 8 1.36 29.84 -2.31
C VAL A 8 1.97 28.92 -3.35
N ILE A 9 1.26 27.85 -3.67
CA ILE A 9 1.60 27.00 -4.80
C ILE A 9 0.80 27.53 -5.98
N PRO A 10 1.45 28.03 -7.06
CA PRO A 10 0.71 28.57 -8.20
C PRO A 10 -0.22 27.51 -8.82
N PRO A 11 -1.41 27.90 -9.28
CA PRO A 11 -2.26 26.99 -10.04
C PRO A 11 -1.50 26.44 -11.25
N HIS A 12 -1.72 25.14 -11.52
CA HIS A 12 -1.05 24.50 -12.65
C HIS A 12 -1.90 23.34 -13.16
N VAL A 13 -1.60 22.91 -14.36
CA VAL A 13 -2.17 21.70 -14.95
C VAL A 13 -1.03 20.72 -15.22
N HIS A 14 -1.35 19.43 -15.12
CA HIS A 14 -0.39 18.40 -15.51
C HIS A 14 -0.57 18.11 -16.98
N ASN A 15 0.51 18.21 -17.73
CA ASN A 15 0.48 17.95 -19.18
C ASN A 15 0.28 16.46 -19.43
N PRO A 16 -0.47 16.08 -20.48
CA PRO A 16 -0.59 14.69 -20.86
C PRO A 16 0.78 14.11 -21.22
N VAL A 17 1.12 13.01 -20.58
CA VAL A 17 2.35 12.25 -20.87
C VAL A 17 1.98 10.79 -20.95
N ALA A 18 2.36 10.12 -22.03
CA ALA A 18 2.10 8.69 -22.17
C ALA A 18 2.85 7.92 -21.08
N ARG A 19 2.12 7.03 -20.41
CA ARG A 19 2.68 6.18 -19.36
C ARG A 19 2.17 4.76 -19.53
N GLU A 20 3.03 3.81 -19.21
CA GLU A 20 2.67 2.40 -19.17
C GLU A 20 2.69 1.94 -17.72
N VAL A 21 1.63 1.24 -17.29
CA VAL A 21 1.52 0.70 -15.95
C VAL A 21 1.17 -0.77 -16.05
N GLN A 22 2.01 -1.63 -15.52
CA GLN A 22 1.80 -3.08 -15.53
C GLN A 22 1.26 -3.60 -14.20
N TYR A 23 1.69 -3.02 -13.09
CA TYR A 23 1.25 -3.41 -11.75
C TYR A 23 0.39 -2.32 -11.14
N THR A 24 -0.72 -2.73 -10.52
CA THR A 24 -1.59 -1.81 -9.79
C THR A 24 -0.83 -1.20 -8.61
N LYS A 25 -0.77 0.12 -8.57
CA LYS A 25 -0.21 0.86 -7.45
C LYS A 25 -1.30 1.15 -6.43
N GLU A 26 -0.99 0.97 -5.16
CA GLU A 26 -1.89 1.29 -4.06
C GLU A 26 -1.18 2.15 -3.03
N VAL A 27 -1.89 3.12 -2.47
CA VAL A 27 -1.44 3.86 -1.30
C VAL A 27 -2.42 3.60 -0.18
N LEU A 28 -1.91 3.19 0.98
CA LEU A 28 -2.72 2.99 2.18
C LEU A 28 -2.30 3.99 3.24
N PHE A 29 -3.29 4.64 3.82
CA PHE A 29 -3.12 5.50 4.99
C PHE A 29 -3.81 4.86 6.18
N ILE A 30 -3.07 4.64 7.26
CA ILE A 30 -3.63 4.07 8.49
C ILE A 30 -4.22 5.20 9.32
N ARG A 31 -5.53 5.32 9.29
CA ARG A 31 -6.23 6.35 10.02
C ARG A 31 -6.28 6.05 11.53
N SER A 32 -6.50 4.79 11.87
CA SER A 32 -6.49 4.32 13.26
C SER A 32 -6.20 2.83 13.32
N GLY A 33 -5.59 2.38 14.41
CA GLY A 33 -5.34 0.98 14.67
C GLY A 33 -3.91 0.56 14.41
N ARG A 34 -3.72 -0.77 14.26
CA ARG A 34 -2.44 -1.42 13.95
C ARG A 34 -2.67 -2.56 12.99
N VAL A 35 -1.84 -2.64 11.98
CA VAL A 35 -1.93 -3.66 10.95
C VAL A 35 -0.53 -4.20 10.65
N ARG A 36 -0.43 -5.53 10.53
CA ARG A 36 0.78 -6.16 10.02
C ARG A 36 0.64 -6.32 8.52
N VAL A 37 1.63 -5.84 7.78
CA VAL A 37 1.71 -6.03 6.34
C VAL A 37 2.77 -7.08 6.06
N ASP A 38 2.38 -8.12 5.31
CA ASP A 38 3.27 -9.19 4.89
C ASP A 38 3.61 -9.01 3.43
N PHE A 39 4.90 -9.03 3.11
CA PHE A 39 5.38 -8.82 1.74
C PHE A 39 5.83 -10.13 1.12
N TYR A 40 5.46 -10.31 -0.14
CA TYR A 40 5.80 -11.46 -0.97
C TYR A 40 6.39 -10.96 -2.29
N ASP A 41 7.24 -11.78 -2.91
CA ASP A 41 7.64 -11.50 -4.29
C ASP A 41 6.55 -11.95 -5.28
N ASP A 42 6.80 -11.76 -6.57
CA ASP A 42 5.82 -12.11 -7.60
C ASP A 42 5.62 -13.64 -7.71
N ASP A 43 6.56 -14.43 -7.19
CA ASP A 43 6.46 -15.89 -7.14
C ASP A 43 5.74 -16.40 -5.88
N HIS A 44 5.15 -15.51 -5.11
CA HIS A 44 4.44 -15.82 -3.87
C HIS A 44 5.36 -16.22 -2.71
N THR A 45 6.66 -15.97 -2.82
CA THR A 45 7.61 -16.25 -1.76
C THR A 45 7.58 -15.15 -0.72
N TYR A 46 7.41 -15.54 0.54
CA TYR A 46 7.40 -14.59 1.66
C TYR A 46 8.77 -13.91 1.83
N LEU A 47 8.76 -12.61 2.05
CA LEU A 47 9.97 -11.80 2.25
C LEU A 47 10.10 -11.34 3.69
N GLU A 48 9.23 -10.46 4.12
CA GLU A 48 9.25 -9.87 5.46
C GLU A 48 7.91 -9.22 5.78
N SER A 49 7.77 -8.78 7.02
CA SER A 49 6.59 -8.06 7.46
C SER A 49 6.96 -6.74 8.13
N ARG A 50 6.02 -5.81 8.12
CA ARG A 50 6.09 -4.55 8.84
C ARG A 50 4.80 -4.32 9.59
N VAL A 51 4.89 -3.66 10.74
CA VAL A 51 3.71 -3.22 11.48
C VAL A 51 3.52 -1.73 11.24
N LEU A 52 2.33 -1.38 10.75
CA LEU A 52 1.92 -0.01 10.52
C LEU A 52 0.97 0.42 11.62
N GLU A 53 1.10 1.67 12.04
CA GLU A 53 0.32 2.28 13.10
C GLU A 53 -0.39 3.52 12.59
N THR A 54 -1.26 4.09 13.44
CA THR A 54 -1.98 5.32 13.12
C THR A 54 -1.03 6.39 12.60
N GLY A 55 -1.36 6.97 11.45
CA GLY A 55 -0.58 8.00 10.78
C GLY A 55 0.40 7.49 9.75
N ASP A 56 0.63 6.17 9.68
CA ASP A 56 1.56 5.60 8.69
C ASP A 56 0.92 5.56 7.31
N VAL A 57 1.76 5.75 6.30
CA VAL A 57 1.39 5.66 4.88
C VAL A 57 2.33 4.68 4.20
N ILE A 58 1.79 3.81 3.36
CA ILE A 58 2.59 2.88 2.57
C ILE A 58 2.17 2.93 1.11
N LEU A 59 3.17 2.85 0.23
CA LEU A 59 2.97 2.66 -1.20
C LEU A 59 3.28 1.20 -1.53
N LEU A 60 2.29 0.51 -2.09
CA LEU A 60 2.43 -0.86 -2.58
C LEU A 60 2.58 -0.79 -4.10
N ALA A 61 3.82 -0.91 -4.57
CA ALA A 61 4.16 -0.65 -5.96
C ALA A 61 4.11 -1.91 -6.83
N TYR A 62 4.59 -3.05 -6.32
CA TYR A 62 4.57 -4.33 -7.01
C TYR A 62 4.85 -5.44 -5.99
N GLY A 63 4.74 -6.71 -6.44
CA GLY A 63 4.87 -7.86 -5.56
C GLY A 63 3.57 -8.18 -4.84
N GLY A 64 3.58 -9.24 -4.05
CA GLY A 64 2.43 -9.65 -3.25
C GLY A 64 2.42 -9.00 -1.88
N HIS A 65 1.25 -8.84 -1.32
CA HIS A 65 1.09 -8.33 0.03
C HIS A 65 -0.17 -8.91 0.67
N GLY A 66 -0.11 -9.08 1.98
CA GLY A 66 -1.23 -9.47 2.80
C GLY A 66 -1.29 -8.61 4.05
N PHE A 67 -2.43 -8.63 4.72
CA PHE A 67 -2.66 -7.81 5.90
C PHE A 67 -3.30 -8.64 6.99
N GLU A 68 -2.88 -8.41 8.23
CA GLU A 68 -3.60 -8.87 9.40
C GLU A 68 -3.82 -7.71 10.35
N MET A 69 -5.07 -7.48 10.72
CA MET A 69 -5.41 -6.42 11.67
C MET A 69 -5.06 -6.88 13.07
N LEU A 70 -4.12 -6.19 13.70
CA LEU A 70 -3.68 -6.51 15.08
C LEU A 70 -4.59 -5.85 16.12
N GLU A 71 -5.28 -4.82 15.72
CA GLU A 71 -6.32 -4.09 16.44
C GLU A 71 -7.41 -3.74 15.46
N PRO A 72 -8.60 -3.29 15.91
CA PRO A 72 -9.55 -2.70 14.95
C PRO A 72 -8.90 -1.55 14.19
N THR A 73 -8.92 -1.63 12.87
CA THR A 73 -8.13 -0.74 12.00
C THR A 73 -9.02 -0.10 10.95
N GLU A 74 -8.84 1.20 10.78
CA GLU A 74 -9.45 1.97 9.70
C GLU A 74 -8.35 2.44 8.76
N MET A 75 -8.48 2.07 7.48
CA MET A 75 -7.52 2.43 6.43
C MET A 75 -8.23 3.18 5.32
N ILE A 76 -7.52 4.14 4.74
CA ILE A 76 -7.94 4.78 3.50
C ILE A 76 -7.06 4.23 2.40
N GLU A 77 -7.68 3.63 1.38
CA GLU A 77 -6.98 3.06 0.23
C GLU A 77 -7.19 3.94 -0.99
N VAL A 78 -6.09 4.20 -1.71
CA VAL A 78 -6.13 4.83 -3.02
C VAL A 78 -5.49 3.85 -4.00
N LYS A 79 -6.26 3.37 -4.95
CA LYS A 79 -5.81 2.41 -5.96
C LYS A 79 -5.76 3.05 -7.32
N GLN A 80 -4.78 2.64 -8.09
CA GLN A 80 -4.70 3.02 -9.48
C GLN A 80 -5.81 2.33 -10.28
N GLY A 81 -6.53 3.12 -11.10
CA GLY A 81 -7.51 2.61 -12.04
C GLY A 81 -6.97 2.51 -13.45
N PRO A 82 -7.81 2.10 -14.38
CA PRO A 82 -9.17 1.60 -14.18
C PRO A 82 -9.19 0.20 -13.56
N TYR A 83 -10.29 -0.12 -12.88
CA TYR A 83 -10.47 -1.43 -12.26
C TYR A 83 -10.64 -2.52 -13.32
N ALA A 84 -9.86 -3.59 -13.22
CA ALA A 84 -9.83 -4.69 -14.18
C ALA A 84 -10.59 -5.94 -13.72
N GLY A 85 -11.35 -5.84 -12.63
CA GLY A 85 -12.13 -6.97 -12.11
C GLY A 85 -11.24 -8.03 -11.46
N ASP A 86 -11.70 -9.29 -11.52
CA ASP A 86 -10.97 -10.40 -10.91
C ASP A 86 -9.64 -10.71 -11.59
N ASN A 87 -9.43 -10.18 -12.80
CA ASN A 87 -8.15 -10.32 -13.51
C ASN A 87 -7.04 -9.44 -12.93
N ASP A 88 -7.40 -8.51 -12.04
CA ASP A 88 -6.45 -7.54 -11.48
C ASP A 88 -5.59 -8.14 -10.38
N LYS A 89 -5.99 -9.25 -9.80
CA LYS A 89 -5.23 -9.89 -8.72
C LYS A 89 -5.40 -11.40 -8.70
N THR A 90 -4.38 -12.06 -8.17
CA THR A 90 -4.40 -13.49 -7.85
C THR A 90 -4.24 -13.64 -6.35
N ARG A 91 -5.17 -14.31 -5.69
CA ARG A 91 -5.09 -14.59 -4.26
C ARG A 91 -4.35 -15.90 -4.04
N PHE A 92 -3.56 -15.96 -2.98
CA PHE A 92 -2.83 -17.16 -2.60
C PHE A 92 -2.79 -17.30 -1.08
N GLU A 93 -2.43 -18.49 -0.60
CA GLU A 93 -2.30 -18.74 0.83
C GLU A 93 -1.06 -18.03 1.38
N GLY A 94 -1.27 -17.19 2.39
CA GLY A 94 -0.22 -16.45 3.04
C GLY A 94 0.39 -17.17 4.23
N ILE A 95 1.35 -16.50 4.87
CA ILE A 95 1.96 -16.99 6.10
C ILE A 95 0.99 -16.87 7.28
N SER A 96 1.24 -17.66 8.32
CA SER A 96 0.56 -17.50 9.61
C SER A 96 1.31 -16.48 10.47
N ALA A 97 0.67 -16.02 11.54
CA ALA A 97 1.23 -14.99 12.41
C ALA A 97 2.58 -15.41 13.03
N ASP A 98 2.74 -16.69 13.35
CA ASP A 98 3.97 -17.23 13.94
C ASP A 98 5.13 -17.34 12.95
N GLN A 99 4.85 -17.25 11.64
CA GLN A 99 5.87 -17.25 10.59
C GLN A 99 6.35 -15.84 10.23
N ALA A 100 5.69 -14.79 10.74
CA ALA A 100 6.00 -13.43 10.39
C ALA A 100 7.38 -13.01 10.93
N VAL A 101 8.18 -12.41 10.06
CA VAL A 101 9.46 -11.79 10.40
C VAL A 101 9.25 -10.28 10.34
N ILE A 102 9.02 -9.67 11.50
CA ILE A 102 8.67 -8.25 11.59
C ILE A 102 9.96 -7.43 11.60
N LYS A 103 10.11 -6.54 10.64
CA LYS A 103 11.23 -5.62 10.52
C LYS A 103 10.87 -4.27 11.13
N PRO A 104 11.81 -3.62 11.82
CA PRO A 104 11.59 -2.30 12.41
C PRO A 104 11.44 -1.19 11.36
#